data_118900d6d3a61cad680950c34b119410
#
_entry.id   118900d6d3a61cad680950c34b119410
#
_cell.length_a   1.000
_cell.length_b   1.000
_cell.length_c   1.000
_cell.angle_alpha   90.00
_cell.angle_beta   90.00
_cell.angle_gamma   90.00
#
_symmetry.space_group_name_H-M   'P 1'
#
loop_
_entity.id
_entity.type
_entity.pdbx_description
1 polymer ?
#
loop_
_entity_poly.entity_id
_entity_poly.type
_entity_poly.pdbx_seq_one_letter_code
_entity_poly.pdbx_strand_id
1 'polypeptide(L)'
;MQVFRRDVTRIFRARRTWVIVLGVLLTPALYAWFNITAFWDPYANTGNIKVAVVNLDEGATSDLTGHIDVGAQVVDQLHDDTQLGWQFMSQDDAQAAVRSGSVYAAIVIP
;
A
#
# COMPACT_ATOMS: atom_id res chain seq x y z
N MET A 1 -41.80 16.05 -31.31
CA MET A 1 -40.83 16.97 -30.72
C MET A 1 -41.42 17.85 -29.63
N GLN A 2 -42.68 18.22 -29.65
CA GLN A 2 -43.29 19.07 -28.61
C GLN A 2 -43.45 18.37 -27.26
N VAL A 3 -43.71 17.07 -27.20
CA VAL A 3 -43.85 16.28 -25.98
C VAL A 3 -42.54 16.25 -25.22
N PHE A 4 -41.41 15.99 -25.89
CA PHE A 4 -40.08 15.96 -25.30
C PHE A 4 -39.70 17.28 -24.64
N ARG A 5 -39.93 18.41 -25.33
CA ARG A 5 -39.62 19.74 -24.77
C ARG A 5 -40.47 20.05 -23.53
N ARG A 6 -41.74 19.62 -23.54
CA ARG A 6 -42.67 19.81 -22.43
C ARG A 6 -42.26 19.00 -21.20
N ASP A 7 -41.86 17.74 -21.41
CA ASP A 7 -41.43 16.86 -20.31
C ASP A 7 -40.10 17.30 -19.71
N VAL A 8 -39.14 17.66 -20.57
CA VAL A 8 -37.85 18.23 -20.09
C VAL A 8 -38.06 19.50 -19.26
N THR A 9 -38.95 20.44 -19.73
CA THR A 9 -39.23 21.66 -18.97
C THR A 9 -39.95 21.36 -17.64
N ARG A 10 -40.77 20.34 -17.59
CA ARG A 10 -41.47 19.91 -16.38
C ARG A 10 -40.49 19.29 -15.37
N ILE A 11 -39.52 18.50 -15.81
CA ILE A 11 -38.44 17.96 -15.01
C ILE A 11 -37.62 19.08 -14.39
N PHE A 12 -37.20 20.07 -15.18
CA PHE A 12 -36.40 21.19 -14.69
C PHE A 12 -37.15 22.11 -13.73
N ARG A 13 -38.48 22.12 -13.75
CA ARG A 13 -39.31 22.96 -12.86
C ARG A 13 -39.66 22.33 -11.52
N ALA A 14 -39.53 21.02 -11.39
CA ALA A 14 -39.85 20.30 -10.16
C ALA A 14 -38.64 20.19 -9.24
N ARG A 15 -38.67 20.87 -8.10
CA ARG A 15 -37.58 20.83 -7.09
C ARG A 15 -37.24 19.40 -6.65
N ARG A 16 -38.26 18.51 -6.55
CA ARG A 16 -38.05 17.10 -6.16
C ARG A 16 -37.25 16.32 -7.18
N THR A 17 -37.43 16.61 -8.47
CA THR A 17 -36.71 15.95 -9.55
C THR A 17 -35.21 16.29 -9.50
N TRP A 18 -34.86 17.52 -9.13
CA TRP A 18 -33.47 17.91 -8.97
C TRP A 18 -32.75 17.15 -7.87
N VAL A 19 -33.44 16.86 -6.76
CA VAL A 19 -32.89 16.05 -5.66
C VAL A 19 -32.56 14.65 -6.15
N ILE A 20 -33.46 14.04 -6.93
CA ILE A 20 -33.25 12.69 -7.51
C ILE A 20 -32.08 12.72 -8.52
N VAL A 21 -32.07 13.69 -9.43
CA VAL A 21 -31.02 13.82 -10.44
C VAL A 21 -29.64 14.03 -9.77
N LEU A 22 -29.57 14.91 -8.78
CA LEU A 22 -28.33 15.12 -8.02
C LEU A 22 -27.91 13.85 -7.27
N GLY A 23 -28.83 13.13 -6.63
CA GLY A 23 -28.52 11.86 -5.97
C GLY A 23 -27.96 10.82 -6.94
N VAL A 24 -28.59 10.66 -8.11
CA VAL A 24 -28.13 9.70 -9.13
C VAL A 24 -26.77 10.09 -9.71
N LEU A 25 -26.48 11.38 -9.85
CA LEU A 25 -25.17 11.86 -10.35
C LEU A 25 -24.09 11.81 -9.29
N LEU A 26 -24.40 12.23 -8.06
CA LEU A 26 -23.40 12.33 -6.98
C LEU A 26 -22.98 10.96 -6.45
N THR A 27 -23.90 9.99 -6.37
CA THR A 27 -23.59 8.67 -5.81
C THR A 27 -22.45 7.96 -6.56
N PRO A 28 -22.52 7.77 -7.88
CA PRO A 28 -21.42 7.13 -8.60
C PRO A 28 -20.16 8.00 -8.64
N ALA A 29 -20.30 9.31 -8.66
CA ALA A 29 -19.16 10.23 -8.63
C ALA A 29 -18.41 10.15 -7.30
N LEU A 30 -19.10 10.11 -6.16
CA LEU A 30 -18.49 9.92 -4.85
C LEU A 30 -17.85 8.55 -4.73
N TYR A 31 -18.53 7.50 -5.20
CA TYR A 31 -17.96 6.15 -5.21
C TYR A 31 -16.66 6.09 -6.00
N ALA A 32 -16.65 6.66 -7.21
CA ALA A 32 -15.44 6.73 -8.03
C ALA A 32 -14.33 7.55 -7.33
N TRP A 33 -14.68 8.69 -6.75
CA TRP A 33 -13.74 9.52 -6.01
C TRP A 33 -13.10 8.79 -4.85
N PHE A 34 -13.89 8.11 -4.01
CA PHE A 34 -13.36 7.34 -2.87
C PHE A 34 -12.45 6.20 -3.33
N ASN A 35 -12.82 5.49 -4.39
CA ASN A 35 -11.97 4.44 -4.94
C ASN A 35 -10.66 4.99 -5.50
N ILE A 36 -10.71 6.06 -6.28
CA ILE A 36 -9.51 6.70 -6.81
C ILE A 36 -8.61 7.17 -5.65
N THR A 37 -9.17 7.83 -4.65
CA THR A 37 -8.38 8.33 -3.51
C THR A 37 -7.77 7.20 -2.69
N ALA A 38 -8.52 6.09 -2.50
CA ALA A 38 -8.03 4.94 -1.75
C ALA A 38 -6.90 4.18 -2.47
N PHE A 39 -6.94 4.14 -3.81
CA PHE A 39 -5.98 3.42 -4.63
C PHE A 39 -5.01 4.33 -5.39
N TRP A 40 -5.02 5.63 -5.12
CA TRP A 40 -4.17 6.60 -5.83
C TRP A 40 -2.68 6.30 -5.66
N ASP A 41 -2.31 5.95 -4.47
CA ASP A 41 -0.94 5.54 -4.15
C ASP A 41 -0.96 4.39 -3.14
N PRO A 42 -1.08 3.14 -3.62
CA PRO A 42 -1.10 1.98 -2.75
C PRO A 42 0.23 1.77 -2.01
N TYR A 43 1.31 2.38 -2.49
CA TYR A 43 2.64 2.24 -1.91
C TYR A 43 2.95 3.30 -0.85
N ALA A 44 2.22 4.42 -0.80
CA ALA A 44 2.46 5.47 0.18
C ALA A 44 2.26 5.03 1.64
N ASN A 45 1.47 3.99 1.88
CA ASN A 45 1.15 3.49 3.21
C ASN A 45 1.76 2.13 3.53
N THR A 46 2.59 1.57 2.64
CA THR A 46 3.21 0.26 2.85
C THR A 46 4.30 0.27 3.92
N GLY A 47 4.82 1.44 4.30
CA GLY A 47 5.72 1.59 5.44
C GLY A 47 5.16 1.12 6.79
N ASN A 48 3.83 0.99 6.90
CA ASN A 48 3.17 0.39 8.07
C ASN A 48 3.18 -1.15 8.06
N ILE A 49 3.52 -1.77 6.93
CA ILE A 49 3.68 -3.23 6.82
C ILE A 49 5.03 -3.59 7.38
N LYS A 50 5.03 -4.11 8.60
CA LYS A 50 6.25 -4.50 9.31
C LYS A 50 6.76 -5.83 8.79
N VAL A 51 8.03 -5.87 8.39
CA VAL A 51 8.74 -7.07 7.93
C VAL A 51 10.02 -7.22 8.72
N ALA A 52 10.20 -8.38 9.35
CA ALA A 52 11.44 -8.69 10.07
C ALA A 52 12.55 -9.06 9.08
N VAL A 53 13.74 -8.59 9.31
CA VAL A 53 14.95 -8.94 8.54
C VAL A 53 15.97 -9.55 9.50
N VAL A 54 16.41 -10.75 9.18
CA VAL A 54 17.43 -11.49 9.90
C VAL A 54 18.61 -11.68 8.96
N ASN A 55 19.77 -11.19 9.35
CA ASN A 55 21.01 -11.44 8.62
C ASN A 55 21.82 -12.49 9.34
N LEU A 56 22.04 -13.63 8.69
CA LEU A 56 22.90 -14.72 9.16
C LEU A 56 24.17 -14.84 8.29
N ASP A 57 24.32 -13.95 7.28
CA ASP A 57 25.51 -13.95 6.45
C ASP A 57 26.73 -13.46 7.27
N GLU A 58 27.74 -14.29 7.36
CA GLU A 58 29.02 -13.97 8.00
C GLU A 58 30.05 -13.44 6.99
N GLY A 59 29.63 -13.30 5.74
CA GLY A 59 30.50 -12.93 4.62
C GLY A 59 31.47 -14.02 4.22
N ALA A 60 32.16 -13.80 3.11
CA ALA A 60 33.18 -14.71 2.60
C ALA A 60 34.46 -13.92 2.23
N THR A 61 35.59 -14.55 2.48
CA THR A 61 36.89 -14.00 2.11
C THR A 61 37.49 -14.82 0.97
N SER A 62 37.88 -14.18 -0.11
CA SER A 62 38.53 -14.76 -1.26
C SER A 62 39.84 -14.02 -1.55
N ASP A 63 40.87 -14.78 -1.97
CA ASP A 63 42.16 -14.20 -2.36
C ASP A 63 42.07 -13.26 -3.57
N LEU A 64 41.01 -13.39 -4.39
CA LEU A 64 40.81 -12.61 -5.59
C LEU A 64 39.96 -11.33 -5.35
N THR A 65 39.04 -11.35 -4.40
CA THR A 65 38.04 -10.27 -4.22
C THR A 65 38.09 -9.65 -2.84
N GLY A 66 38.90 -10.19 -1.91
CA GLY A 66 38.92 -9.77 -0.52
C GLY A 66 37.71 -10.27 0.27
N HIS A 67 37.37 -9.57 1.36
CA HIS A 67 36.19 -9.87 2.17
C HIS A 67 34.93 -9.29 1.51
N ILE A 68 33.96 -10.13 1.24
CA ILE A 68 32.65 -9.74 0.71
C ILE A 68 31.58 -10.20 1.69
N ASP A 69 30.77 -9.27 2.15
CA ASP A 69 29.59 -9.49 2.98
C ASP A 69 28.36 -8.94 2.22
N VAL A 70 27.68 -9.83 1.55
CA VAL A 70 26.49 -9.47 0.75
C VAL A 70 25.30 -9.20 1.67
N GLY A 71 25.19 -9.94 2.78
CA GLY A 71 24.13 -9.75 3.76
C GLY A 71 24.19 -8.36 4.39
N ALA A 72 25.35 -7.88 4.78
CA ALA A 72 25.52 -6.53 5.31
C ALA A 72 25.14 -5.46 4.26
N GLN A 73 25.53 -5.64 3.01
CA GLN A 73 25.19 -4.70 1.93
C GLN A 73 23.66 -4.64 1.68
N VAL A 74 22.96 -5.78 1.75
CA VAL A 74 21.51 -5.82 1.61
C VAL A 74 20.85 -5.13 2.80
N VAL A 75 21.33 -5.39 4.02
CA VAL A 75 20.82 -4.73 5.24
C VAL A 75 20.98 -3.21 5.15
N ASP A 76 22.13 -2.72 4.72
CA ASP A 76 22.38 -1.28 4.56
C ASP A 76 21.41 -0.65 3.54
N GLN A 77 21.15 -1.33 2.40
CA GLN A 77 20.19 -0.85 1.43
C GLN A 77 18.75 -0.83 1.95
N LEU A 78 18.38 -1.83 2.77
CA LEU A 78 17.06 -1.88 3.39
C LEU A 78 16.90 -0.81 4.48
N HIS A 79 17.95 -0.36 5.12
CA HIS A 79 17.90 0.76 6.06
C HIS A 79 17.47 2.08 5.40
N ASP A 80 17.87 2.28 4.15
CA ASP A 80 17.52 3.47 3.38
C ASP A 80 16.17 3.35 2.68
N ASP A 81 15.61 2.13 2.60
CA ASP A 81 14.32 1.86 1.98
C ASP A 81 13.16 2.09 2.95
N THR A 82 12.28 3.00 2.57
CA THR A 82 11.09 3.37 3.36
C THR A 82 9.79 2.77 2.82
N GLN A 83 9.85 1.89 1.81
CA GLN A 83 8.65 1.30 1.22
C GLN A 83 7.93 0.33 2.14
N LEU A 84 8.69 -0.35 3.00
CA LEU A 84 8.16 -1.23 4.04
C LEU A 84 8.72 -0.83 5.42
N GLY A 85 8.06 -1.27 6.47
CA GLY A 85 8.51 -1.09 7.84
C GLY A 85 9.53 -2.17 8.23
N TRP A 86 10.75 -2.06 7.73
CA TRP A 86 11.82 -3.00 8.01
C TRP A 86 12.20 -3.03 9.48
N GLN A 87 12.27 -4.21 10.07
CA GLN A 87 12.68 -4.42 11.45
C GLN A 87 13.80 -5.45 11.52
N PHE A 88 15.01 -5.00 11.87
CA PHE A 88 16.19 -5.86 11.98
C PHE A 88 16.22 -6.50 13.36
N MET A 89 16.27 -7.83 13.39
CA MET A 89 16.23 -8.58 14.65
C MET A 89 16.88 -9.97 14.50
N SER A 90 17.04 -10.68 15.63
CA SER A 90 17.53 -12.04 15.63
C SER A 90 16.51 -13.01 15.02
N GLN A 91 16.96 -14.22 14.63
CA GLN A 91 16.10 -15.24 14.05
C GLN A 91 14.99 -15.68 15.01
N ASP A 92 15.32 -15.83 16.30
CA ASP A 92 14.35 -16.27 17.33
C ASP A 92 13.28 -15.19 17.55
N ASP A 93 13.71 -13.92 17.62
CA ASP A 93 12.79 -12.79 17.76
C ASP A 93 11.89 -12.64 16.52
N ALA A 94 12.42 -12.83 15.32
CA ALA A 94 11.66 -12.77 14.09
C ALA A 94 10.58 -13.86 14.03
N GLN A 95 10.92 -15.09 14.45
CA GLN A 95 9.93 -16.17 14.53
C GLN A 95 8.84 -15.88 15.57
N ALA A 96 9.21 -15.36 16.72
CA ALA A 96 8.26 -14.94 17.76
C ALA A 96 7.36 -13.80 17.27
N ALA A 97 7.93 -12.83 16.55
CA ALA A 97 7.22 -11.69 16.01
C ALA A 97 6.20 -12.10 14.92
N VAL A 98 6.54 -13.05 14.06
CA VAL A 98 5.60 -13.61 13.06
C VAL A 98 4.49 -14.40 13.75
N ARG A 99 4.81 -15.21 14.75
CA ARG A 99 3.80 -15.99 15.48
C ARG A 99 2.83 -15.13 16.27
N SER A 100 3.31 -14.04 16.83
CA SER A 100 2.48 -13.08 17.57
C SER A 100 1.69 -12.13 16.66
N GLY A 101 2.01 -12.08 15.34
CA GLY A 101 1.41 -11.17 14.39
C GLY A 101 1.90 -9.72 14.51
N SER A 102 3.01 -9.49 15.22
CA SER A 102 3.61 -8.16 15.33
C SER A 102 4.34 -7.72 14.04
N VAL A 103 4.77 -8.69 13.24
CA VAL A 103 5.25 -8.50 11.87
C VAL A 103 4.49 -9.41 10.91
N TYR A 104 4.36 -9.00 9.66
CA TYR A 104 3.62 -9.75 8.63
C TYR A 104 4.44 -10.89 8.02
N ALA A 105 5.74 -10.70 7.95
CA ALA A 105 6.67 -11.68 7.38
C ALA A 105 8.05 -11.51 8.00
N ALA A 106 8.90 -12.53 7.80
CA ALA A 106 10.32 -12.47 8.12
C ALA A 106 11.14 -12.92 6.91
N ILE A 107 12.18 -12.17 6.59
CA ILE A 107 13.18 -12.49 5.57
C ILE A 107 14.44 -12.90 6.30
N VAL A 108 14.98 -14.05 5.96
CA VAL A 108 16.24 -14.57 6.49
C VAL A 108 17.28 -14.59 5.37
N ILE A 109 18.36 -13.85 5.54
CA ILE A 109 19.54 -13.87 4.69
C ILE A 109 20.45 -14.96 5.23
N PRO A 110 20.67 -16.06 4.48
CA PRO A 110 21.42 -17.20 4.96
C PRO A 110 22.91 -16.93 5.06
#